data_d01e88d47034a6ed77519a3aa29be48d
#
_entry.id   d01e88d47034a6ed77519a3aa29be48d
#
_cell.length_a   1.000
_cell.length_b   1.000
_cell.length_c   1.000
_cell.angle_alpha   90.00
_cell.angle_beta   90.00
_cell.angle_gamma   90.00
#
_symmetry.space_group_name_H-M   'P 1'
#
loop_
_entity.id
_entity.type
_entity.pdbx_description
1 polymer ?
#
loop_
_entity_poly.entity_id
_entity_poly.type
_entity_poly.pdbx_seq_one_letter_code
_entity_poly.pdbx_strand_id
1 'polypeptide(L)'
;PEQLKSFLDDPRSDKRTAWIDSLLSEEIAYADHWLSTWNDLLRNDYSGTGFITGGRTQITTWLYQALRENRPYDEMVRQLIAPPNSASEGFIKGIKWRGEVNSSQTLEIQFAQNISQVFLGINMKCASCHDSFIDRWTLEEAYSLAAIFSERPLEINRCDKPTGKMATPKWI
;
A
#
# COMPACT_ATOMS: atom_id res chain seq x y z
N PRO A 1 -29.02 20.61 5.75
CA PRO A 1 -30.31 21.00 6.34
C PRO A 1 -31.50 20.40 5.59
N GLU A 2 -31.55 20.50 4.26
CA GLU A 2 -32.65 19.98 3.44
C GLU A 2 -32.81 18.47 3.48
N GLN A 3 -31.71 17.72 3.35
CA GLN A 3 -31.71 16.26 3.44
C GLN A 3 -32.22 15.77 4.79
N LEU A 4 -31.80 16.41 5.90
CA LEU A 4 -32.28 16.07 7.23
C LEU A 4 -33.79 16.29 7.36
N LYS A 5 -34.31 17.41 6.86
CA LYS A 5 -35.72 17.67 6.86
C LYS A 5 -36.48 16.63 6.04
N SER A 6 -36.03 16.32 4.84
CA SER A 6 -36.61 15.29 3.98
C SER A 6 -36.67 13.94 4.68
N PHE A 7 -35.60 13.54 5.37
CA PHE A 7 -35.56 12.29 6.13
C PHE A 7 -36.53 12.30 7.32
N LEU A 8 -36.64 13.41 8.04
CA LEU A 8 -37.54 13.51 9.20
C LEU A 8 -39.00 13.49 8.77
N ASP A 9 -39.34 14.16 7.67
CA ASP A 9 -40.68 14.26 7.12
C ASP A 9 -41.15 13.03 6.35
N ASP A 10 -40.23 12.07 6.06
CA ASP A 10 -40.53 10.80 5.37
C ASP A 10 -41.35 9.87 6.28
N PRO A 11 -42.61 9.52 5.92
CA PRO A 11 -43.46 8.68 6.75
C PRO A 11 -43.16 7.18 6.66
N ARG A 12 -42.27 6.74 5.78
CA ARG A 12 -41.98 5.32 5.54
C ARG A 12 -41.29 4.67 6.74
N SER A 13 -41.71 3.45 7.07
CA SER A 13 -41.09 2.67 8.15
C SER A 13 -39.68 2.22 7.83
N ASP A 14 -39.35 2.05 6.55
CA ASP A 14 -38.03 1.64 6.02
C ASP A 14 -37.13 2.81 5.64
N LYS A 15 -37.53 4.06 5.93
CA LYS A 15 -36.79 5.28 5.55
C LYS A 15 -35.30 5.26 5.92
N ARG A 16 -34.95 4.65 7.06
CA ARG A 16 -33.56 4.53 7.49
C ARG A 16 -32.76 3.63 6.57
N THR A 17 -33.31 2.47 6.21
CA THR A 17 -32.67 1.52 5.28
C THR A 17 -32.49 2.17 3.90
N ALA A 18 -33.57 2.76 3.38
CA ALA A 18 -33.53 3.46 2.10
C ALA A 18 -32.50 4.60 2.08
N TRP A 19 -32.37 5.33 3.21
CA TRP A 19 -31.36 6.38 3.34
C TRP A 19 -29.94 5.84 3.36
N ILE A 20 -29.69 4.73 4.08
CA ILE A 20 -28.38 4.05 4.11
C ILE A 20 -28.03 3.56 2.70
N ASP A 21 -28.93 2.92 2.01
CA ASP A 21 -28.72 2.43 0.64
C ASP A 21 -28.41 3.59 -0.32
N SER A 22 -29.11 4.73 -0.18
CA SER A 22 -28.80 5.93 -0.96
C SER A 22 -27.40 6.44 -0.69
N LEU A 23 -26.97 6.53 0.58
CA LEU A 23 -25.60 6.97 0.93
C LEU A 23 -24.53 6.03 0.43
N LEU A 24 -24.79 4.72 0.51
CA LEU A 24 -23.86 3.70 0.01
C LEU A 24 -23.74 3.68 -1.51
N SER A 25 -24.70 4.23 -2.22
CA SER A 25 -24.68 4.37 -3.68
C SER A 25 -23.98 5.64 -4.18
N GLU A 26 -23.56 6.54 -3.29
CA GLU A 26 -22.90 7.80 -3.65
C GLU A 26 -21.40 7.59 -3.97
N GLU A 27 -21.10 7.04 -5.14
CA GLU A 27 -19.75 6.68 -5.60
C GLU A 27 -18.76 7.87 -5.52
N ILE A 28 -19.20 9.07 -5.88
CA ILE A 28 -18.35 10.28 -5.88
C ILE A 28 -17.99 10.65 -4.43
N ALA A 29 -18.98 10.73 -3.54
CA ALA A 29 -18.76 11.08 -2.15
C ALA A 29 -17.87 10.05 -1.45
N TYR A 30 -18.03 8.76 -1.77
CA TYR A 30 -17.16 7.69 -1.29
C TYR A 30 -15.72 7.88 -1.76
N ALA A 31 -15.52 8.11 -3.06
CA ALA A 31 -14.19 8.30 -3.62
C ALA A 31 -13.49 9.55 -3.06
N ASP A 32 -14.20 10.67 -2.98
CA ASP A 32 -13.69 11.93 -2.42
C ASP A 32 -13.26 11.75 -0.95
N HIS A 33 -14.05 11.03 -0.16
CA HIS A 33 -13.74 10.77 1.25
C HIS A 33 -12.48 9.90 1.42
N TRP A 34 -12.39 8.81 0.69
CA TRP A 34 -11.31 7.83 0.87
C TRP A 34 -10.03 8.17 0.13
N LEU A 35 -10.07 9.04 -0.87
CA LEU A 35 -8.91 9.36 -1.69
C LEU A 35 -7.73 9.89 -0.87
N SER A 36 -8.00 10.80 0.08
CA SER A 36 -6.94 11.35 0.94
C SER A 36 -6.31 10.29 1.82
N THR A 37 -7.13 9.45 2.45
CA THR A 37 -6.67 8.35 3.30
C THR A 37 -5.79 7.37 2.53
N TRP A 38 -6.20 6.99 1.32
CA TRP A 38 -5.41 6.10 0.48
C TRP A 38 -4.12 6.75 -0.02
N ASN A 39 -4.14 8.03 -0.38
CA ASN A 39 -2.94 8.76 -0.76
C ASN A 39 -1.92 8.79 0.39
N ASP A 40 -2.37 9.01 1.62
CA ASP A 40 -1.51 9.00 2.81
C ASP A 40 -0.98 7.59 3.09
N LEU A 41 -1.83 6.58 3.03
CA LEU A 41 -1.46 5.19 3.25
C LEU A 41 -0.40 4.73 2.23
N LEU A 42 -0.60 5.05 0.96
CA LEU A 42 0.33 4.75 -0.12
C LEU A 42 1.56 5.67 -0.12
N ARG A 43 1.62 6.65 0.79
CA ARG A 43 2.69 7.67 0.86
C ARG A 43 2.88 8.42 -0.46
N ASN A 44 1.81 8.71 -1.12
CA ASN A 44 1.76 9.22 -2.48
C ASN A 44 1.94 10.74 -2.57
N ASP A 45 2.34 11.41 -1.49
CA ASP A 45 2.21 12.86 -1.38
C ASP A 45 3.51 13.66 -1.47
N TYR A 46 4.66 13.10 -1.16
CA TYR A 46 5.89 13.87 -1.01
C TYR A 46 7.04 13.38 -1.88
N SER A 47 7.85 14.33 -2.29
CA SER A 47 9.22 14.05 -2.70
C SER A 47 10.09 13.97 -1.43
N GLY A 48 10.46 12.79 -0.99
CA GLY A 48 11.31 12.65 0.18
C GLY A 48 11.57 11.22 0.57
N THR A 49 12.40 11.07 1.59
CA THR A 49 12.78 9.78 2.13
C THR A 49 11.56 8.99 2.63
N GLY A 50 11.30 7.84 2.04
CA GLY A 50 10.19 6.96 2.41
C GLY A 50 8.84 7.33 1.78
N PHE A 51 8.80 8.31 0.88
CA PHE A 51 7.63 8.71 0.12
C PHE A 51 7.80 8.37 -1.37
N ILE A 52 6.70 8.27 -2.08
CA ILE A 52 6.69 7.99 -3.51
C ILE A 52 6.94 9.29 -4.27
N THR A 53 8.14 9.46 -4.81
CA THR A 53 8.51 10.65 -5.55
C THR A 53 7.88 10.66 -6.93
N GLY A 54 7.04 11.67 -7.21
CA GLY A 54 6.42 11.87 -8.53
C GLY A 54 5.30 10.87 -8.87
N GLY A 55 4.98 9.94 -7.97
CA GLY A 55 3.92 8.95 -8.19
C GLY A 55 2.50 9.48 -8.02
N ARG A 56 2.33 10.56 -7.26
CA ARG A 56 1.01 11.08 -6.88
C ARG A 56 0.07 11.35 -8.07
N THR A 57 0.54 12.04 -9.08
CA THR A 57 -0.30 12.40 -10.23
C THR A 57 -0.85 11.17 -10.95
N GLN A 58 -0.01 10.17 -11.19
CA GLN A 58 -0.43 8.94 -11.85
C GLN A 58 -1.37 8.12 -10.96
N ILE A 59 -0.97 7.88 -9.70
CA ILE A 59 -1.73 7.03 -8.79
C ILE A 59 -3.04 7.68 -8.40
N THR A 60 -3.08 8.99 -8.14
CA THR A 60 -4.29 9.67 -7.68
C THR A 60 -5.45 9.50 -8.66
N THR A 61 -5.20 9.68 -9.96
CA THR A 61 -6.25 9.49 -10.98
C THR A 61 -6.74 8.05 -11.03
N TRP A 62 -5.83 7.08 -11.05
CA TRP A 62 -6.16 5.67 -11.04
C TRP A 62 -6.90 5.26 -9.76
N LEU A 63 -6.42 5.75 -8.60
CA LEU A 63 -7.00 5.46 -7.29
C LEU A 63 -8.41 6.01 -7.16
N TYR A 64 -8.63 7.25 -7.61
CA TYR A 64 -9.96 7.86 -7.63
C TYR A 64 -10.94 7.02 -8.45
N GLN A 65 -10.52 6.58 -9.62
CA GLN A 65 -11.35 5.72 -10.46
C GLN A 65 -11.62 4.35 -9.81
N ALA A 66 -10.61 3.74 -9.21
CA ALA A 66 -10.77 2.46 -8.51
C ALA A 66 -11.75 2.56 -7.33
N LEU A 67 -11.71 3.67 -6.58
CA LEU A 67 -12.64 3.95 -5.49
C LEU A 67 -14.07 4.19 -6.00
N ARG A 68 -14.24 4.95 -7.08
CA ARG A 68 -15.55 5.16 -7.70
C ARG A 68 -16.19 3.88 -8.21
N GLU A 69 -15.39 3.00 -8.78
CA GLU A 69 -15.83 1.69 -9.27
C GLU A 69 -16.05 0.68 -8.14
N ASN A 70 -15.78 1.06 -6.89
CA ASN A 70 -15.75 0.15 -5.74
C ASN A 70 -14.97 -1.13 -6.05
N ARG A 71 -13.78 -0.96 -6.65
CA ARG A 71 -12.94 -2.07 -7.10
C ARG A 71 -12.54 -2.95 -5.92
N PRO A 72 -12.59 -4.30 -6.05
CA PRO A 72 -12.18 -5.20 -4.99
C PRO A 72 -10.76 -4.91 -4.50
N TYR A 73 -10.57 -4.98 -3.18
CA TYR A 73 -9.30 -4.65 -2.54
C TYR A 73 -8.12 -5.47 -3.08
N ASP A 74 -8.31 -6.77 -3.26
CA ASP A 74 -7.26 -7.65 -3.79
C ASP A 74 -6.87 -7.30 -5.24
N GLU A 75 -7.83 -6.83 -6.04
CA GLU A 75 -7.56 -6.34 -7.38
C GLU A 75 -6.79 -5.02 -7.36
N MET A 76 -7.18 -4.09 -6.48
CA MET A 76 -6.44 -2.84 -6.28
C MET A 76 -5.00 -3.11 -5.88
N VAL A 77 -4.78 -3.96 -4.88
CA VAL A 77 -3.43 -4.33 -4.41
C VAL A 77 -2.63 -4.99 -5.53
N ARG A 78 -3.22 -5.93 -6.26
CA ARG A 78 -2.55 -6.60 -7.39
C ARG A 78 -2.09 -5.61 -8.46
N GLN A 79 -2.95 -4.66 -8.83
CA GLN A 79 -2.63 -3.65 -9.84
C GLN A 79 -1.59 -2.62 -9.36
N LEU A 80 -1.48 -2.38 -8.06
CA LEU A 80 -0.44 -1.53 -7.48
C LEU A 80 0.92 -2.23 -7.40
N ILE A 81 0.93 -3.52 -7.06
CA ILE A 81 2.17 -4.32 -6.91
C ILE A 81 2.69 -4.81 -8.27
N ALA A 82 1.79 -5.25 -9.15
CA ALA A 82 2.08 -5.75 -10.49
C ALA A 82 1.23 -4.99 -11.52
N PRO A 83 1.58 -3.74 -11.83
CA PRO A 83 0.76 -2.86 -12.64
C PRO A 83 0.61 -3.42 -14.07
N PRO A 84 -0.64 -3.55 -14.57
CA PRO A 84 -0.89 -4.03 -15.92
C PRO A 84 -0.56 -2.98 -16.99
N ASN A 85 -0.43 -1.72 -16.61
CA ASN A 85 -0.13 -0.59 -17.47
C ASN A 85 0.43 0.59 -16.64
N SER A 86 0.70 1.71 -17.28
CA SER A 86 1.29 2.89 -16.66
C SER A 86 0.38 3.60 -15.63
N ALA A 87 -0.91 3.32 -15.59
CA ALA A 87 -1.84 4.07 -14.74
C ALA A 87 -1.63 3.85 -13.24
N SER A 88 -1.21 2.64 -12.84
CA SER A 88 -0.93 2.29 -11.44
C SER A 88 0.56 2.06 -11.13
N GLU A 89 1.46 2.14 -12.13
CA GLU A 89 2.88 1.85 -11.95
C GLU A 89 3.61 2.85 -11.04
N GLY A 90 3.01 4.02 -10.80
CA GLY A 90 3.61 5.06 -9.96
C GLY A 90 3.90 4.59 -8.54
N PHE A 91 3.12 3.64 -7.99
CA PHE A 91 3.41 3.05 -6.69
C PHE A 91 4.76 2.33 -6.68
N ILE A 92 4.97 1.38 -7.58
CA ILE A 92 6.22 0.60 -7.68
C ILE A 92 7.39 1.47 -8.12
N LYS A 93 7.21 2.29 -9.15
CA LYS A 93 8.27 3.18 -9.65
C LYS A 93 8.65 4.29 -8.67
N GLY A 94 7.74 4.65 -7.79
CA GLY A 94 7.95 5.69 -6.79
C GLY A 94 8.68 5.21 -5.54
N ILE A 95 8.78 3.91 -5.30
CA ILE A 95 9.52 3.35 -4.16
C ILE A 95 11.02 3.52 -4.41
N LYS A 96 11.55 4.67 -4.03
CA LYS A 96 12.96 4.99 -4.16
C LYS A 96 13.47 5.58 -2.86
N TRP A 97 14.57 5.04 -2.37
CA TRP A 97 15.34 5.68 -1.32
C TRP A 97 16.35 6.65 -1.93
N ARG A 98 16.81 7.62 -1.17
CA ARG A 98 17.83 8.60 -1.61
C ARG A 98 19.22 7.99 -1.84
N GLY A 99 19.33 6.72 -1.93
CA GLY A 99 20.54 5.95 -2.11
C GLY A 99 20.54 4.74 -1.20
N GLU A 100 21.38 3.78 -1.52
CA GLU A 100 21.65 2.61 -0.70
C GLU A 100 22.71 2.99 0.33
N VAL A 101 22.29 3.25 1.57
CA VAL A 101 23.19 3.55 2.69
C VAL A 101 23.66 2.25 3.35
N ASN A 102 22.79 1.23 3.35
CA ASN A 102 23.06 -0.08 3.93
C ASN A 102 22.21 -1.16 3.26
N SER A 103 22.46 -2.43 3.57
CA SER A 103 21.78 -3.56 2.98
C SER A 103 20.28 -3.62 3.24
N SER A 104 19.79 -2.97 4.31
CA SER A 104 18.36 -2.86 4.60
C SER A 104 17.64 -1.79 3.78
N GLN A 105 18.36 -1.11 2.90
CA GLN A 105 17.83 -0.02 2.06
C GLN A 105 17.96 -0.29 0.57
N THR A 106 18.28 -1.51 0.17
CA THR A 106 18.19 -1.92 -1.23
C THR A 106 16.75 -1.81 -1.73
N LEU A 107 16.58 -1.70 -3.04
CA LEU A 107 15.25 -1.50 -3.64
C LEU A 107 14.29 -2.65 -3.29
N GLU A 108 14.78 -3.88 -3.33
CA GLU A 108 14.01 -5.08 -3.02
C GLU A 108 13.54 -5.08 -1.56
N ILE A 109 14.40 -4.72 -0.64
CA ILE A 109 14.06 -4.60 0.79
C ILE A 109 13.06 -3.46 1.01
N GLN A 110 13.22 -2.34 0.33
CA GLN A 110 12.26 -1.24 0.41
C GLN A 110 10.88 -1.65 -0.13
N PHE A 111 10.81 -2.42 -1.21
CA PHE A 111 9.55 -2.99 -1.68
C PHE A 111 8.90 -3.86 -0.60
N ALA A 112 9.65 -4.79 -0.02
CA ALA A 112 9.14 -5.64 1.04
C ALA A 112 8.61 -4.83 2.24
N GLN A 113 9.38 -3.83 2.70
CA GLN A 113 8.97 -2.95 3.80
C GLN A 113 7.70 -2.16 3.48
N ASN A 114 7.60 -1.58 2.28
CA ASN A 114 6.44 -0.77 1.92
C ASN A 114 5.19 -1.63 1.71
N ILE A 115 5.30 -2.75 1.00
CA ILE A 115 4.17 -3.63 0.72
C ILE A 115 3.65 -4.25 2.01
N SER A 116 4.53 -4.74 2.88
CA SER A 116 4.13 -5.30 4.17
C SER A 116 3.45 -4.26 5.06
N GLN A 117 3.97 -3.05 5.11
CA GLN A 117 3.40 -1.99 5.94
C GLN A 117 2.05 -1.50 5.40
N VAL A 118 1.96 -1.26 4.10
CA VAL A 118 0.78 -0.65 3.47
C VAL A 118 -0.38 -1.65 3.38
N PHE A 119 -0.11 -2.86 2.91
CA PHE A 119 -1.17 -3.81 2.58
C PHE A 119 -1.41 -4.89 3.64
N LEU A 120 -0.43 -5.17 4.49
CA LEU A 120 -0.53 -6.22 5.50
C LEU A 120 -0.51 -5.68 6.94
N GLY A 121 -0.22 -4.39 7.13
CA GLY A 121 -0.10 -3.79 8.45
C GLY A 121 1.13 -4.27 9.24
N ILE A 122 2.13 -4.82 8.55
CA ILE A 122 3.33 -5.43 9.16
C ILE A 122 4.53 -4.50 8.99
N ASN A 123 5.19 -4.17 10.10
CA ASN A 123 6.40 -3.35 10.05
C ASN A 123 7.66 -4.21 9.96
N MET A 124 8.20 -4.35 8.75
CA MET A 124 9.40 -5.14 8.46
C MET A 124 10.73 -4.38 8.62
N LYS A 125 10.72 -3.14 9.11
CA LYS A 125 11.96 -2.32 9.19
C LYS A 125 13.03 -2.97 10.06
N CYS A 126 12.68 -3.44 11.26
CA CYS A 126 13.65 -4.14 12.12
C CYS A 126 14.08 -5.46 11.49
N ALA A 127 13.12 -6.24 10.98
CA ALA A 127 13.37 -7.53 10.36
C ALA A 127 14.25 -7.45 9.09
N SER A 128 14.34 -6.29 8.47
CA SER A 128 15.22 -6.08 7.30
C SER A 128 16.72 -5.99 7.64
N CYS A 129 17.07 -5.88 8.92
CA CYS A 129 18.46 -5.75 9.37
C CYS A 129 18.87 -6.91 10.31
N HIS A 130 17.95 -7.33 11.17
CA HIS A 130 18.10 -8.42 12.14
C HIS A 130 16.71 -8.94 12.51
N ASP A 131 16.60 -10.07 13.20
CA ASP A 131 15.31 -10.53 13.70
C ASP A 131 14.66 -9.46 14.60
N SER A 132 13.36 -9.24 14.44
CA SER A 132 12.66 -8.19 15.17
C SER A 132 12.71 -8.45 16.68
N PHE A 133 12.96 -7.41 17.48
CA PHE A 133 12.92 -7.50 18.95
C PHE A 133 11.54 -7.24 19.55
N ILE A 134 10.64 -6.69 18.73
CA ILE A 134 9.32 -6.24 19.18
C ILE A 134 8.17 -7.03 18.56
N ASP A 135 8.49 -7.91 17.59
CA ASP A 135 7.53 -8.69 16.85
C ASP A 135 8.14 -10.04 16.44
N ARG A 136 7.32 -10.97 15.92
CA ARG A 136 7.74 -12.32 15.52
C ARG A 136 8.56 -12.38 14.21
N TRP A 137 8.65 -11.28 13.48
CA TRP A 137 9.22 -11.25 12.14
C TRP A 137 10.75 -11.41 12.16
N THR A 138 11.23 -12.31 11.31
CA THR A 138 12.64 -12.64 11.19
C THR A 138 13.30 -11.97 9.99
N LEU A 139 14.62 -11.86 10.04
CA LEU A 139 15.44 -11.41 8.92
C LEU A 139 15.21 -12.25 7.66
N GLU A 140 15.09 -13.57 7.82
CA GLU A 140 14.86 -14.49 6.72
C GLU A 140 13.50 -14.22 6.05
N GLU A 141 12.44 -13.97 6.82
CA GLU A 141 11.12 -13.66 6.26
C GLU A 141 11.12 -12.32 5.50
N ALA A 142 11.81 -11.30 6.02
CA ALA A 142 11.93 -10.02 5.33
C ALA A 142 12.66 -10.15 3.99
N TYR A 143 13.77 -10.89 3.97
CA TYR A 143 14.51 -11.15 2.73
C TYR A 143 13.78 -12.11 1.79
N SER A 144 13.01 -13.05 2.31
CA SER A 144 12.17 -13.94 1.47
C SER A 144 11.08 -13.16 0.75
N LEU A 145 10.44 -12.22 1.43
CA LEU A 145 9.47 -11.30 0.81
C LEU A 145 10.16 -10.40 -0.23
N ALA A 146 11.32 -9.83 0.09
CA ALA A 146 12.10 -9.00 -0.82
C ALA A 146 12.54 -9.75 -2.08
N ALA A 147 12.89 -11.02 -1.93
CA ALA A 147 13.34 -11.87 -3.04
C ALA A 147 12.26 -12.10 -4.11
N ILE A 148 10.96 -11.88 -3.79
CA ILE A 148 9.88 -11.93 -4.78
C ILE A 148 10.03 -10.81 -5.83
N PHE A 149 10.61 -9.67 -5.44
CA PHE A 149 10.80 -8.49 -6.29
C PHE A 149 12.21 -8.39 -6.87
N SER A 150 13.08 -9.37 -6.59
CA SER A 150 14.44 -9.37 -7.05
C SER A 150 14.59 -10.08 -8.38
N GLU A 151 15.27 -9.45 -9.33
CA GLU A 151 15.65 -10.06 -10.61
C GLU A 151 16.87 -11.00 -10.49
N ARG A 152 17.55 -10.98 -9.34
CA ARG A 152 18.77 -11.73 -9.07
C ARG A 152 18.66 -12.45 -7.73
N PRO A 153 19.44 -13.53 -7.52
CA PRO A 153 19.54 -14.14 -6.20
C PRO A 153 19.91 -13.08 -5.15
N LEU A 154 19.11 -12.98 -4.08
CA LEU A 154 19.27 -11.98 -3.03
C LEU A 154 19.97 -12.62 -1.83
N GLU A 155 21.19 -12.16 -1.53
CA GLU A 155 21.91 -12.62 -0.34
C GLU A 155 21.37 -11.93 0.92
N ILE A 156 21.19 -12.74 1.97
CA ILE A 156 20.74 -12.23 3.28
C ILE A 156 21.92 -11.54 3.97
N ASN A 157 21.73 -10.28 4.34
CA ASN A 157 22.69 -9.51 5.12
C ASN A 157 22.12 -9.24 6.52
N ARG A 158 22.92 -9.48 7.53
CA ARG A 158 22.61 -9.14 8.94
C ARG A 158 23.44 -7.94 9.37
N CYS A 159 22.78 -6.80 9.63
CA CYS A 159 23.47 -5.55 9.98
C CYS A 159 24.63 -5.24 9.03
N ASP A 160 24.36 -5.23 7.74
CA ASP A 160 25.29 -4.98 6.63
C ASP A 160 26.39 -6.04 6.41
N LYS A 161 26.35 -7.15 7.13
CA LYS A 161 27.29 -8.26 6.94
C LYS A 161 26.63 -9.39 6.16
N PRO A 162 27.23 -9.79 5.03
CA PRO A 162 26.78 -10.94 4.28
C PRO A 162 26.75 -12.19 5.17
N THR A 163 25.72 -13.01 5.05
CA THR A 163 25.58 -14.26 5.80
C THR A 163 26.00 -15.48 5.01
N GLY A 164 26.26 -15.35 3.70
CA GLY A 164 26.49 -16.44 2.78
C GLY A 164 25.22 -17.23 2.42
N LYS A 165 24.04 -16.82 2.93
CA LYS A 165 22.77 -17.47 2.64
C LYS A 165 21.98 -16.67 1.61
N MET A 166 21.36 -17.37 0.66
CA MET A 166 20.44 -16.77 -0.31
C MET A 166 19.00 -16.85 0.19
N ALA A 167 18.27 -15.78 -0.02
CA ALA A 167 16.84 -15.72 0.27
C ALA A 167 16.05 -16.57 -0.74
N THR A 168 15.08 -17.33 -0.24
CA THR A 168 14.12 -18.05 -1.08
C THR A 168 12.85 -17.21 -1.19
N PRO A 169 12.37 -16.86 -2.40
CA PRO A 169 11.14 -16.09 -2.57
C PRO A 169 9.96 -16.78 -1.89
N LYS A 170 9.31 -16.07 -0.98
CA LYS A 170 8.16 -16.60 -0.24
C LYS A 170 7.28 -15.47 0.29
N TRP A 171 5.97 -15.63 0.18
CA TRP A 171 5.00 -14.79 0.89
C TRP A 171 4.97 -15.12 2.38
N ILE A 172 4.71 -14.11 3.20
CA ILE A 172 4.63 -14.18 4.67
C ILE A 172 3.20 -14.39 5.15
#